data_1760f51e1de9a1f8d85e3f9503ec82e6
#
_entry.id   1760f51e1de9a1f8d85e3f9503ec82e6
#
_cell.length_a   1.000
_cell.length_b   1.000
_cell.length_c   1.000
_cell.angle_alpha   90.00
_cell.angle_beta   90.00
_cell.angle_gamma   90.00
#
_symmetry.space_group_name_H-M   'P 1'
#
loop_
_entity.id
_entity.type
_entity.pdbx_description
1 polymer ?
#
loop_
_entity_poly.entity_id
_entity_poly.type
_entity_poly.pdbx_seq_one_letter_code
_entity_poly.pdbx_strand_id
1 'polypeptide(L)'
;MLNRLEKGDEIEIVAPASYIEDREKFNLGIEILEKWGLRINKNFNLNRKYGYFAANDRQRLSELENGQNNKLIIFAKGGWGSARLLENDPKWKNSWMIGFSDTCSLLLSKYAKGYLGSIHGPMITTLSEEPSWSLQRLKNLLFEGFVEDIFGEPLIGGIAKGDVIVSNLTIFSYLIGTNHLPDLKGKIIIFEDVNEDIYKLDRIFTYLRMSNKFDEIIGLGFGNFFKSEVNNSEEKNLLKNLIHERFKKFNIPIVIDLPIGHSNGNACVPIGFDSTLNGNNGTFSVNL
;
A
#
# COMPACT_ATOMS: atom_id res chain seq x y z
N MET A 1 8.93 1.01 19.61
CA MET A 1 8.18 2.07 18.91
C MET A 1 8.95 2.46 17.65
N LEU A 2 8.25 2.81 16.58
CA LEU A 2 8.85 3.38 15.37
C LEU A 2 9.25 4.83 15.64
N ASN A 3 10.45 5.21 15.25
CA ASN A 3 10.93 6.57 15.46
C ASN A 3 10.41 7.50 14.36
N ARG A 4 9.99 8.70 14.75
CA ARG A 4 9.70 9.77 13.79
C ARG A 4 10.97 10.18 13.07
N LEU A 5 10.82 10.70 11.87
CA LEU A 5 11.92 11.28 11.13
C LEU A 5 12.21 12.70 11.61
N GLU A 6 13.46 13.07 11.50
CA GLU A 6 13.96 14.42 11.77
C GLU A 6 14.71 14.94 10.54
N LYS A 7 14.83 16.26 10.43
CA LYS A 7 15.69 16.85 9.39
C LYS A 7 17.12 16.38 9.58
N GLY A 8 17.75 15.95 8.48
CA GLY A 8 19.08 15.37 8.46
C GLY A 8 19.12 13.85 8.60
N ASP A 9 17.98 13.18 8.83
CA ASP A 9 17.94 11.73 8.79
C ASP A 9 18.28 11.20 7.39
N GLU A 10 19.06 10.12 7.38
CA GLU A 10 19.39 9.39 6.15
C GLU A 10 18.33 8.32 5.90
N ILE A 11 17.89 8.24 4.64
CA ILE A 11 16.92 7.25 4.20
C ILE A 11 17.47 6.44 3.04
N GLU A 12 16.94 5.24 2.88
CA GLU A 12 17.34 4.34 1.82
C GLU A 12 16.27 4.21 0.74
N ILE A 13 16.70 4.20 -0.53
CA ILE A 13 15.86 3.88 -1.68
C ILE A 13 16.16 2.45 -2.11
N VAL A 14 15.13 1.62 -2.19
CA VAL A 14 15.25 0.22 -2.63
C VAL A 14 14.34 -0.03 -3.83
N ALA A 15 14.85 -0.74 -4.85
CA ALA A 15 14.05 -1.18 -5.99
C ALA A 15 13.84 -2.70 -5.94
N PRO A 16 12.83 -3.18 -5.18
CA PRO A 16 12.63 -4.62 -4.99
C PRO A 16 11.90 -5.31 -6.15
N ALA A 17 11.40 -4.54 -7.10
CA ALA A 17 10.57 -4.99 -8.22
C ALA A 17 11.20 -4.65 -9.58
N SER A 18 10.48 -3.93 -10.44
CA SER A 18 10.93 -3.57 -11.78
C SER A 18 12.05 -2.51 -11.78
N TYR A 19 12.82 -2.46 -12.88
CA TYR A 19 13.81 -1.41 -13.10
C TYR A 19 13.14 -0.05 -13.34
N ILE A 20 13.88 1.03 -13.12
CA ILE A 20 13.36 2.39 -13.24
C ILE A 20 13.57 2.85 -14.68
N GLU A 21 12.47 3.11 -15.36
CA GLU A 21 12.43 3.61 -16.75
C GLU A 21 12.44 5.14 -16.76
N ASP A 22 11.59 5.74 -15.92
CA ASP A 22 11.39 7.19 -15.83
C ASP A 22 12.35 7.79 -14.79
N ARG A 23 13.49 8.26 -15.29
CA ARG A 23 14.52 8.88 -14.45
C ARG A 23 14.13 10.28 -14.00
N GLU A 24 13.33 10.98 -14.77
CA GLU A 24 12.87 12.32 -14.43
C GLU A 24 11.96 12.26 -13.20
N LYS A 25 10.92 11.42 -13.23
CA LYS A 25 10.05 11.21 -12.07
C LYS A 25 10.82 10.73 -10.84
N PHE A 26 11.80 9.85 -11.03
CA PHE A 26 12.65 9.39 -9.93
C PHE A 26 13.43 10.56 -9.30
N ASN A 27 14.07 11.41 -10.10
CA ASN A 27 14.83 12.55 -9.59
C ASN A 27 13.92 13.58 -8.91
N LEU A 28 12.76 13.88 -9.49
CA LEU A 28 11.76 14.77 -8.87
C LEU A 28 11.28 14.23 -7.51
N GLY A 29 11.08 12.92 -7.40
CA GLY A 29 10.74 12.30 -6.12
C GLY A 29 11.84 12.47 -5.06
N ILE A 30 13.12 12.34 -5.45
CA ILE A 30 14.25 12.60 -4.57
C ILE A 30 14.25 14.06 -4.11
N GLU A 31 14.08 15.01 -5.03
CA GLU A 31 14.04 16.45 -4.70
C GLU A 31 12.96 16.79 -3.66
N ILE A 32 11.79 16.12 -3.72
CA ILE A 32 10.73 16.31 -2.73
C ILE A 32 11.22 15.90 -1.34
N LEU A 33 11.86 14.75 -1.21
CA LEU A 33 12.37 14.25 0.08
C LEU A 33 13.54 15.11 0.60
N GLU A 34 14.44 15.56 -0.29
CA GLU A 34 15.51 16.51 0.07
C GLU A 34 14.95 17.85 0.53
N LYS A 35 13.86 18.36 -0.10
CA LYS A 35 13.14 19.57 0.38
C LYS A 35 12.49 19.38 1.74
N TRP A 36 12.17 18.15 2.15
CA TRP A 36 11.73 17.86 3.53
C TRP A 36 12.89 17.85 4.53
N GLY A 37 14.12 17.93 4.04
CA GLY A 37 15.34 17.94 4.85
C GLY A 37 15.94 16.55 5.07
N LEU A 38 15.50 15.53 4.33
CA LEU A 38 16.05 14.19 4.41
C LEU A 38 17.33 14.07 3.56
N ARG A 39 18.23 13.17 3.95
CA ARG A 39 19.42 12.83 3.18
C ARG A 39 19.20 11.48 2.50
N ILE A 40 19.44 11.45 1.20
CA ILE A 40 19.27 10.23 0.39
C ILE A 40 20.63 9.57 0.21
N ASN A 41 20.71 8.26 0.47
CA ASN A 41 21.90 7.49 0.12
C ASN A 41 22.04 7.46 -1.40
N LYS A 42 23.11 8.11 -1.92
CA LYS A 42 23.31 8.30 -3.37
C LYS A 42 23.92 7.08 -4.09
N ASN A 43 24.12 5.96 -3.40
CA ASN A 43 24.69 4.75 -3.99
C ASN A 43 23.69 3.98 -4.88
N PHE A 44 22.49 4.53 -5.11
CA PHE A 44 21.48 3.90 -5.95
C PHE A 44 21.88 3.94 -7.44
N ASN A 45 22.04 2.77 -8.07
CA ASN A 45 22.39 2.67 -9.48
C ASN A 45 21.13 2.58 -10.37
N LEU A 46 20.73 3.70 -10.98
CA LEU A 46 19.60 3.80 -11.90
C LEU A 46 19.76 3.00 -13.21
N ASN A 47 20.99 2.63 -13.59
CA ASN A 47 21.25 1.97 -14.87
C ASN A 47 21.11 0.45 -14.81
N ARG A 48 20.90 -0.12 -13.62
CA ARG A 48 20.85 -1.56 -13.46
C ARG A 48 19.53 -2.11 -13.98
N LYS A 49 19.64 -3.25 -14.64
CA LYS A 49 18.52 -3.98 -15.23
C LYS A 49 18.86 -5.45 -15.31
N TYR A 50 17.93 -6.31 -14.91
CA TYR A 50 18.05 -7.76 -15.05
C TYR A 50 16.71 -8.29 -15.58
N GLY A 51 16.59 -8.49 -16.89
CA GLY A 51 15.32 -8.73 -17.54
C GLY A 51 14.37 -7.54 -17.34
N TYR A 52 13.24 -7.77 -16.68
CA TYR A 52 12.27 -6.72 -16.29
C TYR A 52 12.42 -6.27 -14.84
N PHE A 53 13.38 -6.83 -14.09
CA PHE A 53 13.70 -6.47 -12.71
C PHE A 53 14.78 -5.38 -12.61
N ALA A 54 14.84 -4.71 -11.47
CA ALA A 54 15.93 -3.77 -11.16
C ALA A 54 17.28 -4.45 -10.96
N ALA A 55 17.30 -5.70 -10.50
CA ALA A 55 18.50 -6.55 -10.35
C ALA A 55 18.06 -8.01 -10.17
N ASN A 56 19.01 -8.94 -10.03
CA ASN A 56 18.70 -10.32 -9.65
C ASN A 56 18.12 -10.39 -8.23
N ASP A 57 17.45 -11.49 -7.89
CA ASP A 57 16.74 -11.66 -6.63
C ASP A 57 17.65 -11.51 -5.42
N ARG A 58 18.86 -12.08 -5.46
CA ARG A 58 19.83 -12.00 -4.36
C ARG A 58 20.25 -10.55 -4.07
N GLN A 59 20.48 -9.76 -5.10
CA GLN A 59 20.88 -8.37 -4.94
C GLN A 59 19.72 -7.53 -4.39
N ARG A 60 18.51 -7.67 -4.96
CA ARG A 60 17.30 -6.96 -4.50
C ARG A 60 16.98 -7.30 -3.04
N LEU A 61 17.10 -8.58 -2.65
CA LEU A 61 16.92 -9.03 -1.28
C LEU A 61 17.95 -8.41 -0.33
N SER A 62 19.23 -8.44 -0.70
CA SER A 62 20.30 -7.85 0.11
C SER A 62 20.09 -6.35 0.34
N GLU A 63 19.64 -5.62 -0.67
CA GLU A 63 19.33 -4.19 -0.56
C GLU A 63 18.12 -3.94 0.35
N LEU A 64 17.08 -4.76 0.23
CA LEU A 64 15.91 -4.69 1.11
C LEU A 64 16.31 -4.92 2.58
N GLU A 65 17.11 -5.96 2.85
CA GLU A 65 17.53 -6.28 4.22
C GLU A 65 18.46 -5.22 4.81
N ASN A 66 19.42 -4.73 4.02
CA ASN A 66 20.39 -3.72 4.45
C ASN A 66 19.74 -2.34 4.63
N GLY A 67 18.80 -1.97 3.75
CA GLY A 67 18.09 -0.71 3.81
C GLY A 67 17.32 -0.51 5.12
N GLN A 68 16.85 -1.60 5.74
CA GLN A 68 16.17 -1.58 7.03
C GLN A 68 17.03 -1.15 8.23
N ASN A 69 18.33 -0.90 8.03
CA ASN A 69 19.18 -0.27 9.05
C ASN A 69 18.89 1.24 9.17
N ASN A 70 18.27 1.85 8.16
CA ASN A 70 17.82 3.22 8.19
C ASN A 70 16.43 3.33 8.85
N LYS A 71 16.06 4.52 9.34
CA LYS A 71 14.73 4.77 9.91
C LYS A 71 13.61 4.58 8.88
N LEU A 72 13.91 4.84 7.60
CA LEU A 72 12.97 4.76 6.48
C LEU A 72 13.61 4.11 5.25
N ILE A 73 12.88 3.14 4.68
CA ILE A 73 13.01 2.71 3.29
C ILE A 73 11.83 3.26 2.50
N ILE A 74 12.10 3.84 1.35
CA ILE A 74 11.07 4.12 0.36
C ILE A 74 11.36 3.32 -0.92
N PHE A 75 10.35 2.61 -1.42
CA PHE A 75 10.53 1.85 -2.64
C PHE A 75 10.58 2.77 -3.87
N ALA A 76 11.45 2.43 -4.80
CA ALA A 76 11.64 3.24 -5.99
C ALA A 76 10.44 3.17 -6.92
N LYS A 77 9.95 1.95 -7.18
CA LYS A 77 8.86 1.64 -8.12
C LYS A 77 8.29 0.25 -7.82
N GLY A 78 7.03 0.03 -8.21
CA GLY A 78 6.39 -1.28 -8.27
C GLY A 78 6.67 -2.02 -9.59
N GLY A 79 5.63 -2.56 -10.20
CA GLY A 79 5.67 -3.38 -11.40
C GLY A 79 5.51 -4.85 -11.08
N TRP A 80 6.57 -5.66 -11.11
CA TRP A 80 6.53 -7.05 -10.72
C TRP A 80 7.87 -7.51 -10.12
N GLY A 81 7.80 -8.44 -9.17
CA GLY A 81 8.96 -9.21 -8.72
C GLY A 81 9.30 -9.10 -7.25
N SER A 82 8.62 -8.26 -6.49
CA SER A 82 8.87 -8.14 -5.05
C SER A 82 8.46 -9.42 -4.31
N ALA A 83 7.36 -10.07 -4.70
CA ALA A 83 6.90 -11.32 -4.11
C ALA A 83 7.93 -12.48 -4.27
N ARG A 84 8.77 -12.48 -5.31
CA ARG A 84 9.85 -13.46 -5.46
C ARG A 84 10.87 -13.43 -4.33
N LEU A 85 11.07 -12.25 -3.73
CA LEU A 85 11.99 -12.10 -2.61
C LEU A 85 11.50 -12.87 -1.37
N LEU A 86 10.19 -13.08 -1.26
CA LEU A 86 9.57 -13.81 -0.15
C LEU A 86 9.92 -15.30 -0.14
N GLU A 87 10.29 -15.88 -1.29
CA GLU A 87 10.76 -17.27 -1.39
C GLU A 87 12.01 -17.51 -0.52
N ASN A 88 12.76 -16.46 -0.20
CA ASN A 88 13.97 -16.50 0.61
C ASN A 88 13.76 -16.03 2.06
N ASP A 89 12.51 -15.86 2.49
CA ASP A 89 12.10 -15.44 3.84
C ASP A 89 12.92 -14.23 4.37
N PRO A 90 12.70 -13.01 3.83
CA PRO A 90 13.48 -11.82 4.16
C PRO A 90 13.55 -11.56 5.67
N LYS A 91 14.69 -11.09 6.15
CA LYS A 91 14.85 -10.66 7.55
C LYS A 91 14.25 -9.29 7.73
N TRP A 92 13.27 -9.19 8.63
CA TRP A 92 12.57 -7.94 8.90
C TRP A 92 13.11 -7.20 10.13
N LYS A 93 12.95 -5.88 10.13
CA LYS A 93 13.26 -4.98 11.25
C LYS A 93 12.12 -3.97 11.43
N ASN A 94 12.02 -3.38 12.62
CA ASN A 94 11.12 -2.28 12.89
C ASN A 94 11.70 -0.97 12.31
N SER A 95 11.40 -0.69 11.06
CA SER A 95 11.74 0.54 10.34
C SER A 95 10.55 0.94 9.48
N TRP A 96 10.40 2.21 9.15
CA TRP A 96 9.40 2.63 8.17
C TRP A 96 9.73 2.08 6.79
N MET A 97 8.73 1.59 6.07
CA MET A 97 8.85 1.02 4.73
C MET A 97 7.64 1.44 3.90
N ILE A 98 7.86 2.25 2.87
CA ILE A 98 6.80 2.84 2.06
C ILE A 98 6.78 2.23 0.68
N GLY A 99 5.57 1.84 0.24
CA GLY A 99 5.30 1.37 -1.10
C GLY A 99 3.83 1.06 -1.32
N PHE A 100 3.49 0.67 -2.53
CA PHE A 100 2.17 0.18 -2.93
C PHE A 100 2.29 -0.69 -4.19
N SER A 101 1.17 -1.09 -4.80
CA SER A 101 1.21 -1.94 -5.99
C SER A 101 1.90 -3.28 -5.70
N ASP A 102 2.79 -3.75 -6.58
CA ASP A 102 3.55 -5.01 -6.41
C ASP A 102 4.25 -5.12 -5.04
N THR A 103 4.75 -3.99 -4.51
CA THR A 103 5.48 -4.00 -3.24
C THR A 103 4.60 -4.23 -2.01
N CYS A 104 3.27 -4.26 -2.16
CA CYS A 104 2.36 -4.69 -1.10
C CYS A 104 2.70 -6.09 -0.56
N SER A 105 3.25 -6.97 -1.40
CA SER A 105 3.71 -8.30 -0.96
C SER A 105 4.73 -8.22 0.18
N LEU A 106 5.68 -7.29 0.11
CA LEU A 106 6.70 -7.07 1.13
C LEU A 106 6.10 -6.39 2.38
N LEU A 107 5.24 -5.40 2.19
CA LEU A 107 4.57 -4.69 3.28
C LEU A 107 3.74 -5.65 4.14
N LEU A 108 2.96 -6.51 3.47
CA LEU A 108 2.12 -7.51 4.14
C LEU A 108 2.96 -8.58 4.81
N SER A 109 4.00 -9.10 4.16
CA SER A 109 4.90 -10.09 4.73
C SER A 109 5.59 -9.59 5.99
N LYS A 110 6.09 -8.36 5.97
CA LYS A 110 6.69 -7.73 7.14
C LYS A 110 5.71 -7.68 8.33
N TYR A 111 4.46 -7.25 8.08
CA TYR A 111 3.43 -7.21 9.10
C TYR A 111 3.02 -8.62 9.56
N ALA A 112 2.89 -9.59 8.65
CA ALA A 112 2.58 -10.98 8.97
C ALA A 112 3.63 -11.64 9.90
N LYS A 113 4.88 -11.21 9.81
CA LYS A 113 5.99 -11.66 10.68
C LYS A 113 6.07 -10.88 12.01
N GLY A 114 5.10 -10.01 12.30
CA GLY A 114 5.00 -9.26 13.56
C GLY A 114 5.82 -7.97 13.61
N TYR A 115 6.32 -7.46 12.48
CA TYR A 115 7.07 -6.21 12.41
C TYR A 115 6.19 -5.05 11.96
N LEU A 116 6.29 -3.93 12.66
CA LEU A 116 5.58 -2.70 12.34
C LEU A 116 6.39 -1.81 11.37
N GLY A 117 5.70 -0.78 10.82
CA GLY A 117 6.30 0.26 10.00
C GLY A 117 6.04 0.12 8.51
N SER A 118 5.22 -0.83 8.09
CA SER A 118 4.72 -0.90 6.72
C SER A 118 3.74 0.24 6.44
N ILE A 119 3.95 1.01 5.37
CA ILE A 119 3.09 2.09 4.92
C ILE A 119 2.69 1.83 3.48
N HIS A 120 1.39 1.65 3.22
CA HIS A 120 0.86 1.76 1.88
C HIS A 120 0.86 3.24 1.49
N GLY A 121 1.54 3.61 0.43
CA GLY A 121 1.67 5.02 0.03
C GLY A 121 2.59 5.21 -1.16
N PRO A 122 2.71 6.46 -1.67
CA PRO A 122 3.44 6.77 -2.89
C PRO A 122 4.93 6.39 -2.81
N MET A 123 5.43 5.87 -3.94
CA MET A 123 6.84 5.50 -4.13
C MET A 123 7.62 6.64 -4.79
N ILE A 124 8.95 6.54 -4.85
CA ILE A 124 9.81 7.60 -5.41
C ILE A 124 9.33 8.09 -6.77
N THR A 125 9.02 7.18 -7.70
CA THR A 125 8.58 7.54 -9.06
C THR A 125 7.17 8.12 -9.15
N THR A 126 6.39 8.09 -8.07
CA THR A 126 5.02 8.64 -8.04
C THR A 126 4.89 9.88 -7.18
N LEU A 127 5.88 10.20 -6.31
CA LEU A 127 5.81 11.36 -5.44
C LEU A 127 5.58 12.68 -6.17
N SER A 128 6.18 12.86 -7.35
CA SER A 128 6.04 14.10 -8.12
C SER A 128 4.66 14.30 -8.75
N GLU A 129 3.86 13.24 -8.81
CA GLU A 129 2.48 13.27 -9.34
C GLU A 129 1.45 13.43 -8.23
N GLU A 130 1.87 13.33 -6.97
CA GLU A 130 0.97 13.46 -5.82
C GLU A 130 0.54 14.92 -5.60
N PRO A 131 -0.76 15.16 -5.36
CA PRO A 131 -1.22 16.47 -4.96
C PRO A 131 -0.67 16.86 -3.58
N SER A 132 -0.64 18.14 -3.30
CA SER A 132 -0.04 18.70 -2.08
C SER A 132 -0.61 18.10 -0.78
N TRP A 133 -1.89 17.77 -0.73
CA TRP A 133 -2.51 17.16 0.44
C TRP A 133 -1.98 15.75 0.72
N SER A 134 -1.74 14.95 -0.32
CA SER A 134 -1.18 13.59 -0.19
C SER A 134 0.26 13.63 0.30
N LEU A 135 1.08 14.53 -0.28
CA LEU A 135 2.45 14.78 0.18
C LEU A 135 2.50 15.28 1.62
N GLN A 136 1.60 16.21 1.99
CA GLN A 136 1.54 16.74 3.36
C GLN A 136 1.13 15.65 4.35
N ARG A 137 0.14 14.81 3.99
CA ARG A 137 -0.27 13.65 4.81
C ARG A 137 0.89 12.69 5.05
N LEU A 138 1.67 12.36 4.01
CA LEU A 138 2.84 11.49 4.16
C LEU A 138 3.91 12.14 5.05
N LYS A 139 4.14 13.43 4.87
CA LYS A 139 5.09 14.19 5.70
C LYS A 139 4.64 14.22 7.17
N ASN A 140 3.35 14.48 7.43
CA ASN A 140 2.80 14.48 8.78
C ASN A 140 2.95 13.12 9.46
N LEU A 141 2.67 12.02 8.73
CA LEU A 141 2.88 10.67 9.23
C LEU A 141 4.32 10.45 9.68
N LEU A 142 5.28 10.81 8.85
CA LEU A 142 6.70 10.50 9.08
C LEU A 142 7.36 11.40 10.14
N PHE A 143 7.02 12.68 10.18
CA PHE A 143 7.68 13.65 11.04
C PHE A 143 6.89 13.98 12.31
N GLU A 144 5.54 14.05 12.22
CA GLU A 144 4.68 14.45 13.32
C GLU A 144 3.96 13.28 13.99
N GLY A 145 3.87 12.14 13.29
CA GLY A 145 3.21 10.92 13.77
C GLY A 145 1.69 11.06 13.86
N PHE A 146 1.07 11.72 12.90
CA PHE A 146 -0.39 11.74 12.74
C PHE A 146 -0.76 11.75 11.26
N VAL A 147 -2.00 11.41 10.98
CA VAL A 147 -2.62 11.55 9.65
C VAL A 147 -4.05 12.05 9.80
N GLU A 148 -4.47 12.87 8.87
CA GLU A 148 -5.84 13.35 8.79
C GLU A 148 -6.79 12.21 8.37
N ASP A 149 -8.07 12.33 8.71
CA ASP A 149 -9.10 11.42 8.21
C ASP A 149 -9.21 11.52 6.69
N ILE A 150 -9.55 10.40 6.06
CA ILE A 150 -9.89 10.36 4.64
C ILE A 150 -11.35 9.93 4.47
N PHE A 151 -11.94 10.31 3.35
CA PHE A 151 -13.35 10.15 3.09
C PHE A 151 -13.57 9.42 1.77
N GLY A 152 -14.55 8.52 1.79
CA GLY A 152 -15.06 7.81 0.63
C GLY A 152 -16.58 7.83 0.60
N GLU A 153 -17.18 7.04 -0.27
CA GLU A 153 -18.62 6.89 -0.38
C GLU A 153 -19.09 5.75 0.55
N PRO A 154 -20.09 5.98 1.45
CA PRO A 154 -20.72 4.92 2.23
C PRO A 154 -21.44 3.91 1.33
N LEU A 155 -21.15 2.61 1.47
CA LEU A 155 -21.86 1.55 0.74
C LEU A 155 -22.69 0.66 1.66
N ILE A 156 -22.15 0.26 2.80
CA ILE A 156 -22.87 -0.48 3.86
C ILE A 156 -22.56 0.20 5.19
N GLY A 157 -23.60 0.55 5.93
CA GLY A 157 -23.51 1.24 7.22
C GLY A 157 -22.87 0.38 8.31
N GLY A 158 -22.54 1.02 9.43
CA GLY A 158 -21.91 0.43 10.60
C GLY A 158 -20.57 1.11 10.91
N ILE A 159 -19.93 0.71 12.01
CA ILE A 159 -18.63 1.21 12.44
C ILE A 159 -17.77 0.02 12.82
N ALA A 160 -16.58 -0.08 12.24
CA ALA A 160 -15.56 -1.06 12.60
C ALA A 160 -14.36 -0.36 13.25
N LYS A 161 -13.79 -1.00 14.28
CA LYS A 161 -12.56 -0.55 14.95
C LYS A 161 -11.61 -1.72 15.09
N GLY A 162 -10.39 -1.57 14.57
CA GLY A 162 -9.35 -2.58 14.62
C GLY A 162 -8.18 -2.21 13.73
N ASP A 163 -7.13 -3.03 13.73
CA ASP A 163 -5.98 -2.75 12.88
C ASP A 163 -6.34 -2.79 11.40
N VAL A 164 -5.70 -1.91 10.63
CA VAL A 164 -5.92 -1.84 9.18
C VAL A 164 -4.86 -2.60 8.40
N ILE A 165 -5.30 -3.26 7.34
CA ILE A 165 -4.45 -3.82 6.28
C ILE A 165 -4.86 -3.15 4.96
N VAL A 166 -3.88 -2.59 4.24
CA VAL A 166 -4.10 -2.00 2.92
C VAL A 166 -3.26 -2.73 1.90
N SER A 167 -3.84 -3.07 0.77
CA SER A 167 -3.12 -3.79 -0.29
C SER A 167 -3.72 -3.58 -1.67
N ASN A 168 -2.86 -3.72 -2.68
CA ASN A 168 -3.31 -4.06 -4.01
C ASN A 168 -4.05 -5.42 -3.97
N LEU A 169 -5.25 -5.50 -4.56
CA LEU A 169 -6.14 -6.66 -4.48
C LEU A 169 -5.53 -7.89 -5.16
N THR A 170 -4.97 -7.71 -6.35
CA THR A 170 -4.31 -8.77 -7.10
C THR A 170 -3.14 -9.36 -6.31
N ILE A 171 -2.28 -8.51 -5.76
CA ILE A 171 -1.13 -8.94 -4.95
C ILE A 171 -1.58 -9.64 -3.67
N PHE A 172 -2.60 -9.11 -2.99
CA PHE A 172 -3.17 -9.77 -1.82
C PHE A 172 -3.65 -11.19 -2.12
N SER A 173 -4.31 -11.37 -3.28
CA SER A 173 -4.84 -12.68 -3.68
C SER A 173 -3.75 -13.74 -3.86
N TYR A 174 -2.55 -13.34 -4.31
CA TYR A 174 -1.41 -14.26 -4.46
C TYR A 174 -0.81 -14.72 -3.14
N LEU A 175 -1.02 -13.98 -2.06
CA LEU A 175 -0.49 -14.34 -0.75
C LEU A 175 -1.40 -15.28 0.05
N ILE A 176 -2.64 -15.52 -0.42
CA ILE A 176 -3.57 -16.43 0.26
C ILE A 176 -3.02 -17.85 0.25
N GLY A 177 -2.97 -18.46 1.43
CA GLY A 177 -2.38 -19.80 1.62
C GLY A 177 -0.88 -19.80 1.89
N THR A 178 -0.23 -18.62 1.89
CA THR A 178 1.18 -18.47 2.27
C THR A 178 1.31 -17.95 3.71
N ASN A 179 2.52 -18.06 4.29
CA ASN A 179 2.86 -17.49 5.59
C ASN A 179 3.23 -15.98 5.54
N HIS A 180 3.03 -15.35 4.37
CA HIS A 180 3.27 -13.93 4.11
C HIS A 180 1.99 -13.09 4.13
N LEU A 181 0.82 -13.74 4.21
CA LEU A 181 -0.45 -13.06 4.47
C LEU A 181 -0.65 -12.92 5.98
N PRO A 182 -0.92 -11.69 6.50
CA PRO A 182 -1.25 -11.50 7.91
C PRO A 182 -2.53 -12.24 8.31
N ASP A 183 -2.69 -12.50 9.60
CA ASP A 183 -3.99 -12.90 10.13
C ASP A 183 -5.01 -11.78 9.93
N LEU A 184 -6.17 -12.12 9.37
CA LEU A 184 -7.22 -11.16 9.02
C LEU A 184 -8.28 -11.01 10.12
N LYS A 185 -8.22 -11.81 11.18
CA LYS A 185 -9.20 -11.78 12.27
C LYS A 185 -9.24 -10.41 12.95
N GLY A 186 -10.43 -9.82 12.99
CA GLY A 186 -10.64 -8.52 13.61
C GLY A 186 -9.96 -7.35 12.89
N LYS A 187 -9.63 -7.49 11.60
CA LYS A 187 -8.98 -6.45 10.81
C LYS A 187 -9.97 -5.71 9.91
N ILE A 188 -9.63 -4.45 9.64
CA ILE A 188 -10.21 -3.66 8.57
C ILE A 188 -9.32 -3.86 7.35
N ILE A 189 -9.90 -4.25 6.22
CA ILE A 189 -9.14 -4.48 4.98
C ILE A 189 -9.50 -3.39 3.97
N ILE A 190 -8.49 -2.75 3.38
CA ILE A 190 -8.69 -1.78 2.30
C ILE A 190 -7.98 -2.30 1.05
N PHE A 191 -8.72 -2.40 -0.05
CA PHE A 191 -8.20 -2.82 -1.35
C PHE A 191 -8.17 -1.66 -2.33
N GLU A 192 -7.14 -1.64 -3.16
CA GLU A 192 -7.05 -0.88 -4.40
C GLU A 192 -6.55 -1.78 -5.50
N ASP A 193 -6.77 -1.44 -6.74
CA ASP A 193 -6.17 -2.10 -7.90
C ASP A 193 -6.15 -1.17 -9.12
N VAL A 194 -5.53 -1.58 -10.21
CA VAL A 194 -5.48 -0.77 -11.43
C VAL A 194 -5.46 -1.65 -12.69
N ASN A 195 -6.20 -1.21 -13.72
CA ASN A 195 -6.24 -1.85 -15.04
C ASN A 195 -6.73 -3.31 -15.04
N GLU A 196 -7.54 -3.70 -14.07
CA GLU A 196 -8.18 -5.01 -14.08
C GLU A 196 -9.60 -4.92 -14.65
N ASP A 197 -9.94 -5.83 -15.55
CA ASP A 197 -11.30 -5.97 -16.05
C ASP A 197 -12.25 -6.38 -14.90
N ILE A 198 -13.49 -5.89 -14.92
CA ILE A 198 -14.47 -6.16 -13.85
C ILE A 198 -14.65 -7.66 -13.59
N TYR A 199 -14.67 -8.52 -14.64
CA TYR A 199 -14.82 -9.96 -14.44
C TYR A 199 -13.61 -10.58 -13.72
N LYS A 200 -12.41 -10.00 -13.84
CA LYS A 200 -11.23 -10.44 -13.10
C LYS A 200 -11.34 -10.08 -11.63
N LEU A 201 -11.85 -8.88 -11.34
CA LEU A 201 -12.15 -8.47 -9.97
C LEU A 201 -13.20 -9.40 -9.33
N ASP A 202 -14.29 -9.73 -10.05
CA ASP A 202 -15.29 -10.69 -9.57
C ASP A 202 -14.68 -12.07 -9.28
N ARG A 203 -13.78 -12.53 -10.14
CA ARG A 203 -13.07 -13.80 -9.94
C ARG A 203 -12.23 -13.75 -8.65
N ILE A 204 -11.51 -12.65 -8.39
CA ILE A 204 -10.74 -12.49 -7.17
C ILE A 204 -11.68 -12.43 -5.95
N PHE A 205 -12.75 -11.63 -5.99
CA PHE A 205 -13.73 -11.58 -4.91
C PHE A 205 -14.37 -12.95 -4.63
N THR A 206 -14.64 -13.72 -5.69
CA THR A 206 -15.13 -15.09 -5.54
C THR A 206 -14.10 -15.96 -4.82
N TYR A 207 -12.83 -15.89 -5.21
CA TYR A 207 -11.75 -16.63 -4.57
C TYR A 207 -11.58 -16.24 -3.10
N LEU A 208 -11.61 -14.95 -2.77
CA LEU A 208 -11.55 -14.45 -1.39
C LEU A 208 -12.66 -15.07 -0.53
N ARG A 209 -13.89 -15.09 -1.03
CA ARG A 209 -15.03 -15.69 -0.32
C ARG A 209 -14.89 -17.21 -0.14
N MET A 210 -14.41 -17.91 -1.17
CA MET A 210 -14.19 -19.36 -1.10
C MET A 210 -13.04 -19.76 -0.19
N SER A 211 -12.10 -18.85 0.07
CA SER A 211 -10.93 -19.09 0.93
C SER A 211 -11.27 -19.15 2.43
N ASN A 212 -12.50 -18.75 2.83
CA ASN A 212 -12.95 -18.60 4.23
C ASN A 212 -12.05 -17.66 5.07
N LYS A 213 -11.17 -16.88 4.42
CA LYS A 213 -10.27 -15.95 5.13
C LYS A 213 -10.95 -14.65 5.53
N PHE A 214 -12.10 -14.37 4.91
CA PHE A 214 -12.86 -13.15 5.12
C PHE A 214 -13.96 -13.26 6.19
N ASP A 215 -14.15 -14.43 6.78
CA ASP A 215 -15.26 -14.64 7.73
C ASP A 215 -15.08 -13.90 9.05
N GLU A 216 -13.85 -13.51 9.38
CA GLU A 216 -13.54 -12.85 10.66
C GLU A 216 -13.07 -11.39 10.50
N ILE A 217 -13.10 -10.81 9.30
CA ILE A 217 -12.83 -9.39 9.10
C ILE A 217 -14.00 -8.55 9.65
N ILE A 218 -13.71 -7.30 10.02
CA ILE A 218 -14.71 -6.43 10.65
C ILE A 218 -15.12 -5.22 9.82
N GLY A 219 -14.41 -4.92 8.72
CA GLY A 219 -14.72 -3.82 7.83
C GLY A 219 -13.99 -3.93 6.51
N LEU A 220 -14.56 -3.39 5.44
CA LEU A 220 -13.98 -3.33 4.11
C LEU A 220 -13.96 -1.91 3.58
N GLY A 221 -12.78 -1.48 3.10
CA GLY A 221 -12.59 -0.28 2.31
C GLY A 221 -12.18 -0.64 0.88
N PHE A 222 -12.58 0.20 -0.07
CA PHE A 222 -12.13 0.11 -1.45
C PHE A 222 -11.64 1.48 -1.89
N GLY A 223 -10.40 1.51 -2.35
CA GLY A 223 -9.78 2.68 -2.96
C GLY A 223 -10.10 2.76 -4.44
N ASN A 224 -9.17 3.30 -5.21
CA ASN A 224 -9.31 3.45 -6.65
C ASN A 224 -9.00 2.14 -7.38
N PHE A 225 -9.82 1.82 -8.39
CA PHE A 225 -9.64 0.67 -9.28
C PHE A 225 -9.46 1.08 -10.75
N PHE A 226 -9.66 2.35 -11.04
CA PHE A 226 -9.55 2.91 -12.38
C PHE A 226 -8.48 4.00 -12.40
N LYS A 227 -7.79 4.16 -13.54
CA LYS A 227 -6.97 5.35 -13.75
C LYS A 227 -7.87 6.59 -13.78
N SER A 228 -7.37 7.70 -13.26
CA SER A 228 -8.09 8.99 -13.16
C SER A 228 -8.64 9.50 -14.50
N GLU A 229 -8.04 9.07 -15.62
CA GLU A 229 -8.43 9.46 -16.98
C GLU A 229 -9.67 8.72 -17.51
N VAL A 230 -10.04 7.60 -16.89
CA VAL A 230 -11.20 6.79 -17.30
C VAL A 230 -12.45 7.29 -16.61
N ASN A 231 -13.17 8.18 -17.24
CA ASN A 231 -14.45 8.70 -16.74
C ASN A 231 -15.63 7.79 -17.17
N ASN A 232 -15.50 6.48 -16.91
CA ASN A 232 -16.53 5.50 -17.25
C ASN A 232 -17.45 5.28 -16.04
N SER A 233 -18.52 6.08 -15.98
CA SER A 233 -19.52 5.99 -14.91
C SER A 233 -20.23 4.62 -14.87
N GLU A 234 -20.33 3.93 -16.02
CA GLU A 234 -20.97 2.62 -16.11
C GLU A 234 -20.09 1.55 -15.42
N GLU A 235 -18.78 1.54 -15.69
CA GLU A 235 -17.86 0.60 -15.04
C GLU A 235 -17.74 0.84 -13.54
N LYS A 236 -17.72 2.11 -13.09
CA LYS A 236 -17.74 2.45 -11.66
C LYS A 236 -19.00 1.94 -10.98
N ASN A 237 -20.17 2.14 -11.61
CA ASN A 237 -21.43 1.64 -11.09
C ASN A 237 -21.48 0.09 -11.09
N LEU A 238 -20.93 -0.54 -12.13
CA LEU A 238 -20.84 -2.01 -12.20
C LEU A 238 -19.96 -2.55 -11.06
N LEU A 239 -18.80 -1.96 -10.82
CA LEU A 239 -17.91 -2.33 -9.71
C LEU A 239 -18.59 -2.12 -8.35
N LYS A 240 -19.26 -0.99 -8.14
CA LYS A 240 -20.02 -0.71 -6.91
C LYS A 240 -21.09 -1.76 -6.64
N ASN A 241 -21.87 -2.13 -7.68
CA ASN A 241 -22.89 -3.15 -7.58
C ASN A 241 -22.27 -4.53 -7.29
N LEU A 242 -21.16 -4.85 -7.93
CA LEU A 242 -20.43 -6.09 -7.70
C LEU A 242 -19.93 -6.17 -6.25
N ILE A 243 -19.29 -5.14 -5.72
CA ILE A 243 -18.84 -5.09 -4.33
C ILE A 243 -20.02 -5.30 -3.38
N HIS A 244 -21.11 -4.57 -3.58
CA HIS A 244 -22.31 -4.71 -2.75
C HIS A 244 -22.86 -6.15 -2.80
N GLU A 245 -23.02 -6.73 -3.99
CA GLU A 245 -23.53 -8.09 -4.16
C GLU A 245 -22.64 -9.12 -3.46
N ARG A 246 -21.32 -8.99 -3.64
CA ARG A 246 -20.35 -9.98 -3.14
C ARG A 246 -20.17 -9.91 -1.63
N PHE A 247 -20.28 -8.72 -1.01
CA PHE A 247 -19.90 -8.52 0.38
C PHE A 247 -21.06 -8.18 1.34
N LYS A 248 -22.27 -7.85 0.86
CA LYS A 248 -23.41 -7.50 1.73
C LYS A 248 -23.76 -8.54 2.80
N LYS A 249 -23.49 -9.84 2.56
CA LYS A 249 -23.79 -10.91 3.51
C LYS A 249 -22.87 -10.94 4.74
N PHE A 250 -21.73 -10.27 4.70
CA PHE A 250 -20.82 -10.19 5.85
C PHE A 250 -21.34 -9.27 6.94
N ASN A 251 -22.31 -8.41 6.64
CA ASN A 251 -22.93 -7.47 7.58
C ASN A 251 -21.90 -6.60 8.34
N ILE A 252 -20.90 -6.13 7.62
CA ILE A 252 -19.81 -5.25 8.09
C ILE A 252 -19.88 -3.91 7.36
N PRO A 253 -19.36 -2.80 7.93
CA PRO A 253 -19.29 -1.52 7.24
C PRO A 253 -18.43 -1.63 5.98
N ILE A 254 -18.90 -1.01 4.90
CA ILE A 254 -18.18 -0.91 3.63
C ILE A 254 -18.14 0.54 3.16
N VAL A 255 -16.96 1.04 2.86
CA VAL A 255 -16.70 2.36 2.25
C VAL A 255 -15.98 2.16 0.92
N ILE A 256 -16.42 2.83 -0.14
CA ILE A 256 -15.79 2.80 -1.46
C ILE A 256 -15.22 4.18 -1.82
N ASP A 257 -14.46 4.25 -2.90
CA ASP A 257 -13.87 5.50 -3.41
C ASP A 257 -12.99 6.24 -2.38
N LEU A 258 -12.33 5.50 -1.49
CA LEU A 258 -11.28 6.08 -0.64
C LEU A 258 -10.12 6.58 -1.54
N PRO A 259 -9.49 7.71 -1.23
CA PRO A 259 -8.39 8.26 -2.04
C PRO A 259 -7.09 7.48 -1.82
N ILE A 260 -7.10 6.19 -2.14
CA ILE A 260 -5.99 5.23 -1.98
C ILE A 260 -5.81 4.49 -3.30
N GLY A 261 -4.58 4.35 -3.78
CA GLY A 261 -4.23 3.54 -4.96
C GLY A 261 -3.55 4.32 -6.08
N HIS A 262 -3.78 3.91 -7.34
CA HIS A 262 -3.03 4.37 -8.52
C HIS A 262 -3.59 5.65 -9.18
N SER A 263 -4.53 6.35 -8.56
CA SER A 263 -5.02 7.64 -9.04
C SER A 263 -4.26 8.79 -8.38
N ASN A 264 -4.46 10.02 -8.90
CA ASN A 264 -3.89 11.22 -8.32
C ASN A 264 -4.39 11.41 -6.87
N GLY A 265 -3.48 11.30 -5.90
CA GLY A 265 -3.78 11.39 -4.49
C GLY A 265 -3.88 10.03 -3.80
N ASN A 266 -2.75 9.36 -3.66
CA ASN A 266 -2.63 8.12 -2.90
C ASN A 266 -2.40 8.42 -1.41
N ALA A 267 -3.46 8.50 -0.62
CA ALA A 267 -3.37 8.70 0.82
C ALA A 267 -2.54 7.59 1.48
N CYS A 268 -1.45 7.95 2.12
CA CYS A 268 -0.65 6.98 2.84
C CYS A 268 -1.41 6.42 4.06
N VAL A 269 -1.29 5.11 4.27
CA VAL A 269 -1.92 4.40 5.40
C VAL A 269 -0.89 3.46 6.04
N PRO A 270 -0.56 3.63 7.31
CA PRO A 270 0.30 2.71 8.05
C PRO A 270 -0.47 1.42 8.36
N ILE A 271 0.10 0.28 7.97
CA ILE A 271 -0.49 -1.06 8.14
C ILE A 271 -0.27 -1.55 9.57
N GLY A 272 -1.30 -2.14 10.15
CA GLY A 272 -1.26 -2.73 11.50
C GLY A 272 -1.47 -1.71 12.62
N PHE A 273 -1.99 -0.54 12.30
CA PHE A 273 -2.37 0.47 13.30
C PHE A 273 -3.87 0.46 13.56
N ASP A 274 -4.26 0.74 14.80
CA ASP A 274 -5.65 0.87 15.21
C ASP A 274 -6.37 1.91 14.34
N SER A 275 -7.52 1.56 13.83
CA SER A 275 -8.22 2.37 12.84
C SER A 275 -9.72 2.25 13.02
N THR A 276 -10.43 3.25 12.51
CA THR A 276 -11.90 3.25 12.49
C THR A 276 -12.40 3.43 11.06
N LEU A 277 -13.24 2.50 10.59
CA LEU A 277 -13.99 2.61 9.34
C LEU A 277 -15.45 2.86 9.66
N ASN A 278 -15.97 4.03 9.26
CA ASN A 278 -17.35 4.42 9.50
C ASN A 278 -18.16 4.38 8.19
N GLY A 279 -18.86 3.27 7.97
CA GLY A 279 -19.74 3.06 6.82
C GLY A 279 -21.01 3.91 6.82
N ASN A 280 -21.31 4.65 7.90
CA ASN A 280 -22.48 5.54 7.92
C ASN A 280 -22.20 6.89 7.25
N ASN A 281 -20.98 7.36 7.29
CA ASN A 281 -20.59 8.66 6.73
C ASN A 281 -19.36 8.61 5.80
N GLY A 282 -18.79 7.42 5.55
CA GLY A 282 -17.67 7.24 4.63
C GLY A 282 -16.30 7.64 5.18
N THR A 283 -16.13 7.82 6.50
CA THR A 283 -14.86 8.24 7.10
C THR A 283 -13.96 7.03 7.40
N PHE A 284 -12.68 7.18 7.12
CA PHE A 284 -11.64 6.29 7.59
C PHE A 284 -10.57 7.08 8.36
N SER A 285 -10.30 6.67 9.60
CA SER A 285 -9.36 7.29 10.54
C SER A 285 -8.32 6.29 11.02
N VAL A 286 -7.09 6.76 11.26
CA VAL A 286 -5.99 5.95 11.84
C VAL A 286 -5.53 6.59 13.14
N ASN A 287 -5.41 5.79 14.21
CA ASN A 287 -4.86 6.18 15.51
C ASN A 287 -3.39 5.75 15.59
N LEU A 288 -2.45 6.70 15.72
CA LEU A 288 -1.00 6.48 15.73
C LEU A 288 -0.40 6.57 17.12
#